data_31335ddfb3dc4759c0d47850f7027535
#
_entry.id   31335ddfb3dc4759c0d47850f7027535
#
_cell.length_a   1.000
_cell.length_b   1.000
_cell.length_c   1.000
_cell.angle_alpha   90.00
_cell.angle_beta   90.00
_cell.angle_gamma   90.00
#
_symmetry.space_group_name_H-M   'P 1'
#
loop_
_entity.id
_entity.type
_entity.pdbx_description
1 polymer ?
#
loop_
_entity_poly.entity_id
_entity_poly.type
_entity_poly.pdbx_seq_one_letter_code
_entity_poly.pdbx_strand_id
1 'polypeptide(L)'
;MPEPITSTQNARVKLTRTLQTKARARRGERKMVLEGYRLIADALKANKRPLFAFYSESNAETDLINQLRAAGTELLPASDEVIRYISDTETPSGIVGVFTIPRPEWPENLARVLILDAIREPGNMGTILRTAAAAGVELVIAAPDCVDIYNPKVVRSGMGAHFR
;
A
#
# COMPACT_ATOMS: atom_id res chain seq x y z
N MET A 1 -18.86 14.19 -14.22
CA MET A 1 -17.80 13.60 -13.41
C MET A 1 -17.77 14.30 -12.06
N PRO A 2 -17.46 13.64 -10.94
CA PRO A 2 -17.34 14.33 -9.66
C PRO A 2 -16.22 15.38 -9.73
N GLU A 3 -16.41 16.52 -9.05
CA GLU A 3 -15.38 17.54 -8.98
C GLU A 3 -14.12 17.02 -8.25
N PRO A 4 -12.91 17.38 -8.73
CA PRO A 4 -11.67 16.96 -8.09
C PRO A 4 -11.54 17.50 -6.67
N ILE A 5 -11.05 16.69 -5.75
CA ILE A 5 -10.69 17.10 -4.40
C ILE A 5 -9.44 17.98 -4.48
N THR A 6 -9.58 19.24 -4.06
CA THR A 6 -8.47 20.22 -4.07
C THR A 6 -7.97 20.57 -2.68
N SER A 7 -8.74 20.23 -1.64
CA SER A 7 -8.41 20.60 -0.26
C SER A 7 -7.66 19.49 0.48
N THR A 8 -6.48 19.82 1.02
CA THR A 8 -5.72 18.95 1.94
C THR A 8 -6.43 18.75 3.30
N GLN A 9 -7.48 19.54 3.59
CA GLN A 9 -8.30 19.40 4.79
C GLN A 9 -9.38 18.31 4.67
N ASN A 10 -9.61 17.78 3.48
CA ASN A 10 -10.54 16.67 3.28
C ASN A 10 -10.19 15.49 4.21
N ALA A 11 -11.19 14.89 4.85
CA ALA A 11 -10.99 13.83 5.87
C ALA A 11 -10.22 12.61 5.32
N ARG A 12 -10.49 12.20 4.06
CA ARG A 12 -9.80 11.07 3.42
C ARG A 12 -8.37 11.41 3.03
N VAL A 13 -8.12 12.65 2.62
CA VAL A 13 -6.76 13.16 2.36
C VAL A 13 -5.93 13.16 3.64
N LYS A 14 -6.48 13.66 4.76
CA LYS A 14 -5.82 13.61 6.08
C LYS A 14 -5.55 12.18 6.55
N LEU A 15 -6.53 11.29 6.41
CA LEU A 15 -6.35 9.87 6.74
C LEU A 15 -5.20 9.27 5.92
N THR A 16 -5.22 9.44 4.61
CA THR A 16 -4.18 8.89 3.72
C THR A 16 -2.80 9.42 4.08
N ARG A 17 -2.66 10.74 4.30
CA ARG A 17 -1.39 11.33 4.75
C ARG A 17 -0.93 10.77 6.10
N THR A 18 -1.85 10.57 7.03
CA THR A 18 -1.55 10.01 8.34
C THR A 18 -1.09 8.54 8.23
N LEU A 19 -1.73 7.76 7.38
CA LEU A 19 -1.32 6.37 7.09
C LEU A 19 0.06 6.31 6.43
N GLN A 20 0.41 7.26 5.56
CA GLN A 20 1.76 7.35 4.97
C GLN A 20 2.84 7.59 6.04
N THR A 21 2.55 8.43 7.03
CA THR A 21 3.58 8.93 7.94
C THR A 21 3.64 8.22 9.31
N LYS A 22 2.53 7.60 9.78
CA LYS A 22 2.41 7.12 11.16
C LYS A 22 2.09 5.62 11.24
N ALA A 23 3.05 4.82 11.74
CA ALA A 23 2.86 3.38 11.97
C ALA A 23 1.68 3.09 12.94
N ARG A 24 1.51 3.93 13.99
CA ARG A 24 0.40 3.79 14.93
C ARG A 24 -0.97 3.90 14.24
N ALA A 25 -1.09 4.81 13.26
CA ALA A 25 -2.32 4.97 12.50
C ALA A 25 -2.60 3.75 11.63
N ARG A 26 -1.59 3.21 10.92
CA ARG A 26 -1.73 1.99 10.13
C ARG A 26 -2.21 0.81 10.98
N ARG A 27 -1.62 0.64 12.16
CA ARG A 27 -2.03 -0.43 13.10
C ARG A 27 -3.43 -0.22 13.65
N GLY A 28 -3.76 1.00 14.09
CA GLY A 28 -5.06 1.33 14.67
C GLY A 28 -6.20 1.22 13.66
N GLU A 29 -6.01 1.78 12.47
CA GLU A 29 -6.99 1.76 11.38
C GLU A 29 -6.99 0.43 10.62
N ARG A 30 -5.95 -0.42 10.78
CA ARG A 30 -5.70 -1.60 9.95
C ARG A 30 -5.73 -1.29 8.46
N LYS A 31 -5.11 -0.19 8.09
CA LYS A 31 -5.05 0.31 6.71
C LYS A 31 -3.61 0.63 6.33
N MET A 32 -3.29 0.42 5.08
CA MET A 32 -2.01 0.77 4.47
C MET A 32 -2.25 1.54 3.17
N VAL A 33 -1.21 2.21 2.70
CA VAL A 33 -1.24 2.98 1.46
C VAL A 33 -0.34 2.33 0.43
N LEU A 34 -0.86 2.15 -0.77
CA LEU A 34 -0.09 1.80 -1.95
C LEU A 34 -0.08 2.99 -2.89
N GLU A 35 1.10 3.31 -3.38
CA GLU A 35 1.33 4.35 -4.36
C GLU A 35 1.93 3.78 -5.63
N GLY A 36 1.37 4.17 -6.75
CA GLY A 36 1.87 3.85 -8.07
C GLY A 36 1.16 2.68 -8.76
N TYR A 37 1.20 2.76 -10.09
CA TYR A 37 0.53 1.83 -11.00
C TYR A 37 0.84 0.37 -10.69
N ARG A 38 2.14 0.02 -10.63
CA ARG A 38 2.56 -1.39 -10.50
C ARG A 38 2.06 -2.04 -9.22
N LEU A 39 2.21 -1.36 -8.07
CA LEU A 39 1.80 -1.93 -6.79
C LEU A 39 0.29 -2.13 -6.70
N ILE A 40 -0.49 -1.16 -7.19
CA ILE A 40 -1.96 -1.25 -7.18
C ILE A 40 -2.43 -2.32 -8.16
N ALA A 41 -1.82 -2.41 -9.35
CA ALA A 41 -2.14 -3.45 -10.32
C ALA A 41 -1.79 -4.86 -9.79
N ASP A 42 -0.66 -5.02 -9.10
CA ASP A 42 -0.28 -6.31 -8.49
C ASP A 42 -1.23 -6.69 -7.34
N ALA A 43 -1.69 -5.72 -6.56
CA ALA A 43 -2.73 -5.95 -5.56
C ALA A 43 -4.05 -6.44 -6.18
N LEU A 44 -4.48 -5.81 -7.29
CA LEU A 44 -5.68 -6.23 -8.02
C LEU A 44 -5.55 -7.66 -8.57
N LYS A 45 -4.39 -8.03 -9.14
CA LYS A 45 -4.11 -9.41 -9.59
C LYS A 45 -4.20 -10.43 -8.46
N ALA A 46 -3.86 -10.02 -7.23
CA ALA A 46 -4.01 -10.82 -6.01
C ALA A 46 -5.43 -10.74 -5.40
N ASN A 47 -6.42 -10.26 -6.14
CA ASN A 47 -7.80 -10.05 -5.68
C ASN A 47 -7.91 -9.12 -4.45
N LYS A 48 -6.98 -8.21 -4.30
CA LYS A 48 -7.01 -7.17 -3.26
C LYS A 48 -7.34 -5.83 -3.92
N ARG A 49 -8.46 -5.24 -3.51
CA ARG A 49 -8.90 -3.92 -4.00
C ARG A 49 -8.73 -2.86 -2.93
N PRO A 50 -8.45 -1.61 -3.31
CA PRO A 50 -8.45 -0.52 -2.34
C PRO A 50 -9.87 -0.23 -1.85
N LEU A 51 -9.96 0.27 -0.62
CA LEU A 51 -11.19 0.82 -0.06
C LEU A 51 -11.63 2.06 -0.87
N PHE A 52 -10.65 2.88 -1.21
CA PHE A 52 -10.78 4.01 -2.13
C PHE A 52 -9.40 4.33 -2.72
N ALA A 53 -9.38 5.01 -3.86
CA ALA A 53 -8.15 5.46 -4.48
C ALA A 53 -8.29 6.89 -5.00
N PHE A 54 -7.31 7.73 -4.67
CA PHE A 54 -7.13 9.04 -5.31
C PHE A 54 -6.42 8.88 -6.63
N TYR A 55 -6.81 9.66 -7.61
CA TYR A 55 -6.12 9.74 -8.89
C TYR A 55 -6.11 11.17 -9.44
N SER A 56 -5.05 11.50 -10.14
CA SER A 56 -4.95 12.73 -10.92
C SER A 56 -5.25 12.42 -12.37
N GLU A 57 -6.16 13.18 -12.98
CA GLU A 57 -6.53 12.99 -14.40
C GLU A 57 -5.35 13.25 -15.35
N SER A 58 -4.40 14.08 -14.95
CA SER A 58 -3.22 14.42 -15.75
C SER A 58 -2.14 13.31 -15.79
N ASN A 59 -2.06 12.47 -14.75
CA ASN A 59 -0.93 11.56 -14.56
C ASN A 59 -1.32 10.09 -14.35
N ALA A 60 -2.59 9.78 -14.08
CA ALA A 60 -3.00 8.40 -13.82
C ALA A 60 -3.24 7.61 -15.11
N GLU A 61 -2.75 6.38 -15.15
CA GLU A 61 -2.96 5.48 -16.29
C GLU A 61 -4.43 5.07 -16.41
N THR A 62 -5.05 5.37 -17.53
CA THR A 62 -6.47 5.15 -17.80
C THR A 62 -6.87 3.68 -17.62
N ASP A 63 -6.02 2.73 -18.03
CA ASP A 63 -6.32 1.30 -17.94
C ASP A 63 -6.47 0.84 -16.48
N LEU A 64 -5.59 1.29 -15.58
CA LEU A 64 -5.69 0.97 -14.16
C LEU A 64 -6.96 1.59 -13.55
N ILE A 65 -7.29 2.83 -13.90
CA ILE A 65 -8.52 3.49 -13.44
C ILE A 65 -9.75 2.70 -13.84
N ASN A 66 -9.79 2.19 -15.08
CA ASN A 66 -10.89 1.35 -15.56
C ASN A 66 -10.96 0.01 -14.83
N GLN A 67 -9.83 -0.63 -14.56
CA GLN A 67 -9.78 -1.88 -13.78
C GLN A 67 -10.27 -1.66 -12.35
N LEU A 68 -9.86 -0.58 -11.69
CA LEU A 68 -10.32 -0.22 -10.34
C LEU A 68 -11.82 0.05 -10.30
N ARG A 69 -12.33 0.75 -11.31
CA ARG A 69 -13.78 1.00 -11.45
C ARG A 69 -14.56 -0.29 -11.63
N ALA A 70 -14.08 -1.19 -12.50
CA ALA A 70 -14.69 -2.51 -12.72
C ALA A 70 -14.65 -3.38 -11.46
N ALA A 71 -13.60 -3.26 -10.63
CA ALA A 71 -13.48 -3.93 -9.34
C ALA A 71 -14.37 -3.30 -8.23
N GLY A 72 -15.13 -2.24 -8.53
CA GLY A 72 -15.98 -1.57 -7.56
C GLY A 72 -15.25 -0.71 -6.53
N THR A 73 -14.04 -0.23 -6.87
CA THR A 73 -13.29 0.71 -6.03
C THR A 73 -13.92 2.09 -6.10
N GLU A 74 -14.04 2.75 -4.96
CA GLU A 74 -14.39 4.16 -4.91
C GLU A 74 -13.23 5.02 -5.41
N LEU A 75 -13.42 5.67 -6.56
CA LEU A 75 -12.42 6.51 -7.22
C LEU A 75 -12.67 7.98 -6.91
N LEU A 76 -11.65 8.65 -6.40
CA LEU A 76 -11.66 10.03 -5.96
C LEU A 76 -10.73 10.86 -6.85
N PRO A 77 -11.25 11.62 -7.81
CA PRO A 77 -10.43 12.55 -8.56
C PRO A 77 -9.83 13.59 -7.60
N ALA A 78 -8.56 13.90 -7.77
CA ALA A 78 -7.84 14.85 -6.91
C ALA A 78 -6.87 15.71 -7.73
N SER A 79 -6.64 16.93 -7.26
CA SER A 79 -5.64 17.80 -7.87
C SER A 79 -4.23 17.24 -7.68
N ASP A 80 -3.31 17.61 -8.57
CA ASP A 80 -1.90 17.24 -8.47
C ASP A 80 -1.26 17.69 -7.14
N GLU A 81 -1.75 18.78 -6.56
CA GLU A 81 -1.32 19.26 -5.26
C GLU A 81 -1.72 18.28 -4.14
N VAL A 82 -2.96 17.80 -4.16
CA VAL A 82 -3.44 16.79 -3.20
C VAL A 82 -2.68 15.48 -3.37
N ILE A 83 -2.47 15.03 -4.61
CA ILE A 83 -1.67 13.81 -4.87
C ILE A 83 -0.26 13.96 -4.31
N ARG A 84 0.42 15.06 -4.58
CA ARG A 84 1.75 15.34 -4.00
C ARG A 84 1.74 15.36 -2.47
N TYR A 85 0.71 15.95 -1.88
CA TYR A 85 0.58 16.01 -0.43
C TYR A 85 0.44 14.63 0.24
N ILE A 86 -0.31 13.71 -0.36
CA ILE A 86 -0.53 12.36 0.17
C ILE A 86 0.53 11.34 -0.28
N SER A 87 1.41 11.71 -1.19
CA SER A 87 2.47 10.86 -1.73
C SER A 87 3.66 10.78 -0.77
N ASP A 88 4.40 9.65 -0.85
CA ASP A 88 5.69 9.44 -0.17
C ASP A 88 6.86 9.47 -1.18
N THR A 89 6.61 9.81 -2.43
CA THR A 89 7.61 9.94 -3.50
C THR A 89 7.75 11.39 -3.95
N GLU A 90 8.95 11.76 -4.41
CA GLU A 90 9.22 13.09 -4.96
C GLU A 90 8.49 13.32 -6.29
N THR A 91 8.33 12.25 -7.07
CA THR A 91 7.62 12.25 -8.35
C THR A 91 6.43 11.29 -8.30
N PRO A 92 5.27 11.74 -7.82
CA PRO A 92 4.08 10.92 -7.73
C PRO A 92 3.62 10.39 -9.08
N SER A 93 3.21 9.14 -9.12
CA SER A 93 2.68 8.49 -10.33
C SER A 93 1.23 8.85 -10.64
N GLY A 94 0.62 9.75 -9.87
CA GLY A 94 -0.76 10.19 -10.08
C GLY A 94 -1.83 9.30 -9.48
N ILE A 95 -1.47 8.22 -8.77
CA ILE A 95 -2.44 7.33 -8.13
C ILE A 95 -1.98 6.86 -6.75
N VAL A 96 -2.89 6.93 -5.77
CA VAL A 96 -2.66 6.51 -4.38
C VAL A 96 -3.90 5.79 -3.86
N GLY A 97 -3.75 4.52 -3.46
CA GLY A 97 -4.84 3.70 -2.95
C GLY A 97 -4.70 3.38 -1.46
N VAL A 98 -5.80 3.39 -0.74
CA VAL A 98 -5.87 2.95 0.66
C VAL A 98 -6.46 1.54 0.72
N PHE A 99 -5.73 0.62 1.31
CA PHE A 99 -6.06 -0.80 1.40
C PHE A 99 -6.23 -1.24 2.85
N THR A 100 -7.02 -2.27 3.07
CA THR A 100 -7.07 -2.95 4.37
C THR A 100 -5.80 -3.78 4.54
N ILE A 101 -5.18 -3.72 5.72
CA ILE A 101 -4.10 -4.64 6.10
C ILE A 101 -4.74 -6.02 6.30
N PRO A 102 -4.29 -7.05 5.56
CA PRO A 102 -4.83 -8.40 5.71
C PRO A 102 -4.60 -8.92 7.14
N ARG A 103 -5.52 -9.73 7.61
CA ARG A 103 -5.29 -10.52 8.84
C ARG A 103 -4.48 -11.75 8.45
N PRO A 104 -3.35 -12.01 9.09
CA PRO A 104 -2.65 -13.26 8.85
C PRO A 104 -3.53 -14.42 9.36
N GLU A 105 -3.73 -15.40 8.49
CA GLU A 105 -4.25 -16.70 8.88
C GLU A 105 -3.05 -17.58 9.22
N TRP A 106 -3.11 -18.27 10.34
CA TRP A 106 -2.07 -19.22 10.71
C TRP A 106 -2.34 -20.52 9.93
N PRO A 107 -1.46 -20.92 9.00
CA PRO A 107 -1.64 -22.20 8.31
C PRO A 107 -1.57 -23.36 9.31
N GLU A 108 -2.39 -24.36 9.11
CA GLU A 108 -2.39 -25.56 9.97
C GLU A 108 -1.05 -26.31 9.89
N ASN A 109 -0.40 -26.30 8.73
CA ASN A 109 0.89 -26.93 8.48
C ASN A 109 1.86 -25.91 7.89
N LEU A 110 2.86 -25.50 8.66
CA LEU A 110 3.91 -24.58 8.23
C LEU A 110 5.18 -25.36 7.94
N ALA A 111 5.64 -25.34 6.70
CA ALA A 111 6.91 -25.93 6.29
C ALA A 111 8.05 -24.90 6.33
N ARG A 112 7.76 -23.63 6.02
CA ARG A 112 8.77 -22.56 5.96
C ARG A 112 8.30 -21.31 6.64
N VAL A 113 8.96 -20.97 7.74
CA VAL A 113 8.71 -19.76 8.53
C VAL A 113 9.99 -18.94 8.56
N LEU A 114 9.87 -17.64 8.33
CA LEU A 114 10.97 -16.69 8.48
C LEU A 114 10.71 -15.79 9.67
N ILE A 115 11.65 -15.75 10.60
CA ILE A 115 11.62 -14.85 11.76
C ILE A 115 12.64 -13.75 11.53
N LEU A 116 12.19 -12.50 11.59
CA LEU A 116 13.02 -11.31 11.42
C LEU A 116 13.20 -10.62 12.76
N ASP A 117 14.44 -10.38 13.12
CA ASP A 117 14.78 -9.67 14.34
C ASP A 117 15.65 -8.45 14.03
N ALA A 118 15.27 -7.30 14.60
CA ALA A 118 15.98 -6.03 14.51
C ALA A 118 16.26 -5.53 13.07
N ILE A 119 15.43 -5.88 12.10
CA ILE A 119 15.52 -5.34 10.74
C ILE A 119 14.94 -3.93 10.73
N ARG A 120 15.79 -2.92 10.76
CA ARG A 120 15.39 -1.50 10.93
C ARG A 120 15.32 -0.73 9.62
N GLU A 121 16.10 -1.13 8.61
CA GLU A 121 16.14 -0.44 7.32
C GLU A 121 14.97 -0.88 6.42
N PRO A 122 14.10 0.07 5.99
CA PRO A 122 12.92 -0.27 5.18
C PRO A 122 13.25 -0.97 3.86
N GLY A 123 14.34 -0.59 3.20
CA GLY A 123 14.79 -1.21 1.95
C GLY A 123 15.15 -2.68 2.13
N ASN A 124 15.90 -2.98 3.20
CA ASN A 124 16.26 -4.35 3.56
C ASN A 124 15.04 -5.19 3.89
N MET A 125 14.14 -4.65 4.72
CA MET A 125 12.89 -5.33 5.07
C MET A 125 12.09 -5.71 3.81
N GLY A 126 11.86 -4.76 2.90
CA GLY A 126 11.11 -5.04 1.67
C GLY A 126 11.81 -6.04 0.76
N THR A 127 13.13 -5.99 0.63
CA THR A 127 13.92 -6.95 -0.14
C THR A 127 13.79 -8.36 0.45
N ILE A 128 13.86 -8.49 1.77
CA ILE A 128 13.69 -9.77 2.47
C ILE A 128 12.29 -10.32 2.23
N LEU A 129 11.25 -9.51 2.40
CA LEU A 129 9.86 -9.93 2.16
C LEU A 129 9.65 -10.41 0.71
N ARG A 130 10.20 -9.69 -0.26
CA ARG A 130 10.14 -10.08 -1.68
C ARG A 130 10.83 -11.41 -1.95
N THR A 131 12.01 -11.61 -1.38
CA THR A 131 12.78 -12.84 -1.52
C THR A 131 12.08 -14.01 -0.81
N ALA A 132 11.56 -13.79 0.39
CA ALA A 132 10.79 -14.77 1.14
C ALA A 132 9.56 -15.26 0.35
N ALA A 133 8.79 -14.33 -0.23
CA ALA A 133 7.65 -14.66 -1.07
C ALA A 133 8.05 -15.48 -2.31
N ALA A 134 9.17 -15.13 -2.97
CA ALA A 134 9.69 -15.87 -4.12
C ALA A 134 10.20 -17.27 -3.73
N ALA A 135 10.75 -17.44 -2.52
CA ALA A 135 11.22 -18.71 -1.98
C ALA A 135 10.09 -19.60 -1.41
N GLY A 136 8.84 -19.11 -1.46
CA GLY A 136 7.68 -19.83 -0.94
C GLY A 136 7.66 -19.93 0.59
N VAL A 137 8.16 -18.92 1.29
CA VAL A 137 7.96 -18.77 2.74
C VAL A 137 6.47 -18.52 3.00
N GLU A 138 5.90 -19.32 3.89
CA GLU A 138 4.46 -19.34 4.16
C GLU A 138 4.07 -18.34 5.26
N LEU A 139 5.01 -18.05 6.16
CA LEU A 139 4.79 -17.10 7.24
C LEU A 139 6.06 -16.30 7.53
N VAL A 140 5.91 -14.99 7.63
CA VAL A 140 6.97 -14.10 8.11
C VAL A 140 6.55 -13.49 9.44
N ILE A 141 7.39 -13.63 10.45
CA ILE A 141 7.21 -13.05 11.78
C ILE A 141 8.25 -11.94 11.97
N ALA A 142 7.82 -10.71 12.14
CA ALA A 142 8.70 -9.60 12.48
C ALA A 142 8.64 -9.33 13.98
N ALA A 143 9.81 -9.38 14.64
CA ALA A 143 9.95 -9.03 16.05
C ALA A 143 9.69 -7.53 16.30
N PRO A 144 9.42 -7.11 17.55
CA PRO A 144 9.03 -5.72 17.86
C PRO A 144 10.03 -4.64 17.43
N ASP A 145 11.31 -4.94 17.38
CA ASP A 145 12.37 -4.01 16.99
C ASP A 145 12.57 -3.85 15.47
N CYS A 146 11.75 -4.54 14.68
CA CYS A 146 11.75 -4.36 13.24
C CYS A 146 11.00 -3.09 12.83
N VAL A 147 11.40 -2.54 11.68
CA VAL A 147 10.61 -1.50 11.00
C VAL A 147 9.21 -2.04 10.68
N ASP A 148 8.22 -1.17 10.72
CA ASP A 148 6.84 -1.52 10.37
C ASP A 148 6.78 -2.07 8.92
N ILE A 149 6.35 -3.32 8.78
CA ILE A 149 6.29 -4.00 7.49
C ILE A 149 5.33 -3.33 6.50
N TYR A 150 4.38 -2.54 6.99
CA TYR A 150 3.45 -1.74 6.17
C TYR A 150 3.90 -0.28 6.00
N ASN A 151 5.14 0.04 6.38
CA ASN A 151 5.75 1.32 6.03
C ASN A 151 5.78 1.49 4.51
N PRO A 152 5.43 2.66 3.94
CA PRO A 152 5.38 2.88 2.49
C PRO A 152 6.68 2.51 1.75
N LYS A 153 7.83 2.77 2.36
CA LYS A 153 9.12 2.38 1.77
C LYS A 153 9.33 0.87 1.74
N VAL A 154 8.87 0.15 2.79
CA VAL A 154 8.89 -1.33 2.83
C VAL A 154 7.95 -1.89 1.77
N VAL A 155 6.73 -1.35 1.68
CA VAL A 155 5.73 -1.80 0.70
C VAL A 155 6.24 -1.62 -0.73
N ARG A 156 6.87 -0.48 -1.05
CA ARG A 156 7.47 -0.25 -2.37
C ARG A 156 8.61 -1.23 -2.67
N SER A 157 9.56 -1.37 -1.75
CA SER A 157 10.71 -2.27 -1.96
C SER A 157 10.30 -3.76 -1.95
N GLY A 158 9.21 -4.10 -1.28
CA GLY A 158 8.62 -5.44 -1.26
C GLY A 158 7.91 -5.84 -2.55
N MET A 159 7.60 -4.88 -3.44
CA MET A 159 7.04 -5.12 -4.78
C MET A 159 5.89 -6.14 -4.78
N GLY A 160 4.88 -5.93 -3.94
CA GLY A 160 3.68 -6.77 -3.87
C GLY A 160 3.80 -8.05 -3.03
N ALA A 161 4.91 -8.28 -2.34
CA ALA A 161 5.08 -9.42 -1.42
C ALA A 161 4.00 -9.46 -0.32
N HIS A 162 3.46 -8.31 0.05
CA HIS A 162 2.41 -8.17 1.06
C HIS A 162 1.06 -8.82 0.69
N PHE A 163 0.92 -9.29 -0.55
CA PHE A 163 -0.31 -9.89 -1.09
C PHE A 163 -0.15 -11.37 -1.46
N ARG A 164 1.00 -11.94 -1.19
CA ARG A 164 1.36 -13.34 -1.54
C ARG A 164 1.40 -14.24 -0.34
#